data_6a9aad631fad922f783c3efd61d105c6
#
_entry.id   6a9aad631fad922f783c3efd61d105c6
#
_cell.length_a   1.000
_cell.length_b   1.000
_cell.length_c   1.000
_cell.angle_alpha   90.00
_cell.angle_beta   90.00
_cell.angle_gamma   90.00
#
_symmetry.space_group_name_H-M   'P 1'
#
loop_
_entity.id
_entity.type
_entity.pdbx_description
1 polymer ?
#
loop_
_entity_poly.entity_id
_entity_poly.type
_entity_poly.pdbx_seq_one_letter_code
_entity_poly.pdbx_strand_id
1 'polypeptide(L)'
;MKRIFLISLLFSLAGYCLAQEGTNFEDLTFKEALAKSQATGKKLFIDCYTKTCGPCKYMVKFIFPLKECGDYFNSNYICIMKDMEEGDGIDIAQKYDIRVYPTYLILNHDGTVYCRLDGGAVSSPKEDFVQKVKDAIELAEANRKYSAGARDRSFLKEYIKILRVHDKKRLQTVMSETMIQLGVDKLCEPENWTLIKTEINNVDTPLFRYLVENRATFSKHLGQQEVEDKIISVYSEEFRVLKMMGIDFDKRMTDLKQFEKDH
;
A
#
# COMPACT_ATOMS: atom_id res chain seq x y z
N MET A 1 72.12 -1.06 36.13
CA MET A 1 70.88 -1.83 35.82
C MET A 1 69.85 -0.87 35.29
N LYS A 2 69.78 -0.72 33.97
CA LYS A 2 68.77 0.17 33.31
C LYS A 2 67.63 -0.70 32.81
N ARG A 3 66.43 -0.49 33.40
CA ARG A 3 65.21 -1.11 32.95
C ARG A 3 64.64 -0.34 31.76
N ILE A 4 64.65 -0.96 30.59
CA ILE A 4 64.02 -0.44 29.38
C ILE A 4 62.54 -0.78 29.46
N PHE A 5 61.68 0.26 29.57
CA PHE A 5 60.20 0.09 29.41
C PHE A 5 59.87 0.07 27.92
N LEU A 6 59.48 -1.10 27.41
CA LEU A 6 58.85 -1.23 26.10
C LEU A 6 57.38 -0.79 26.23
N ILE A 7 57.07 0.41 25.74
CA ILE A 7 55.67 0.84 25.55
C ILE A 7 55.21 0.25 24.23
N SER A 8 54.40 -0.82 24.30
CA SER A 8 53.72 -1.36 23.13
C SER A 8 52.55 -0.43 22.78
N LEU A 9 52.71 0.32 21.70
CA LEU A 9 51.69 1.15 21.10
C LEU A 9 50.69 0.23 20.34
N LEU A 10 49.62 -0.19 21.00
CA LEU A 10 48.50 -0.81 20.38
C LEU A 10 47.79 0.23 19.52
N PHE A 11 48.14 0.27 18.23
CA PHE A 11 47.33 0.93 17.21
C PHE A 11 46.01 0.13 17.07
N SER A 12 44.97 0.59 17.76
CA SER A 12 43.59 0.15 17.44
C SER A 12 43.25 0.72 16.06
N LEU A 13 43.36 -0.09 15.02
CA LEU A 13 42.69 0.17 13.74
C LEU A 13 41.18 0.10 14.02
N ALA A 14 40.61 1.20 14.49
CA ALA A 14 39.19 1.45 14.31
C ALA A 14 38.99 1.59 12.81
N GLY A 15 38.59 0.51 12.15
CA GLY A 15 38.16 0.54 10.77
C GLY A 15 37.03 1.54 10.68
N TYR A 16 37.28 2.72 10.17
CA TYR A 16 36.26 3.61 9.69
C TYR A 16 35.57 2.87 8.53
N CYS A 17 34.51 2.18 8.86
CA CYS A 17 33.54 1.75 7.87
C CYS A 17 32.99 3.05 7.27
N LEU A 18 33.58 3.50 6.16
CA LEU A 18 32.97 4.55 5.36
C LEU A 18 31.58 4.03 5.00
N ALA A 19 30.57 4.55 5.69
CA ALA A 19 29.20 4.23 5.37
C ALA A 19 29.02 4.60 3.89
N GLN A 20 28.72 3.61 3.06
CA GLN A 20 28.47 3.82 1.66
C GLN A 20 27.24 4.74 1.59
N GLU A 21 27.44 5.98 1.10
CA GLU A 21 26.31 6.85 0.85
C GLU A 21 25.42 6.21 -0.20
N GLY A 22 24.09 6.14 0.08
CA GLY A 22 23.12 5.55 -0.81
C GLY A 22 22.89 4.04 -0.64
N THR A 23 21.88 3.55 -1.37
CA THR A 23 21.48 2.14 -1.35
C THR A 23 22.55 1.26 -2.00
N ASN A 24 23.01 0.24 -1.29
CA ASN A 24 23.98 -0.73 -1.77
C ASN A 24 23.26 -1.86 -2.52
N PHE A 25 23.19 -1.77 -3.85
CA PHE A 25 22.70 -2.85 -4.69
C PHE A 25 23.82 -3.85 -4.97
N GLU A 26 23.60 -5.10 -4.55
CA GLU A 26 24.56 -6.17 -4.73
C GLU A 26 24.36 -6.88 -6.07
N ASP A 27 25.44 -7.19 -6.75
CA ASP A 27 25.42 -7.96 -8.01
C ASP A 27 25.32 -9.46 -7.70
N LEU A 28 24.11 -9.89 -7.31
CA LEU A 28 23.78 -11.27 -6.96
C LEU A 28 22.68 -11.78 -7.90
N THR A 29 22.72 -13.06 -8.22
CA THR A 29 21.56 -13.74 -8.80
C THR A 29 20.40 -13.75 -7.80
N PHE A 30 19.17 -13.91 -8.28
CA PHE A 30 18.00 -14.02 -7.41
C PHE A 30 18.14 -15.14 -6.37
N LYS A 31 18.69 -16.28 -6.78
CA LYS A 31 18.94 -17.42 -5.88
C LYS A 31 19.95 -17.08 -4.78
N GLU A 32 21.05 -16.44 -5.13
CA GLU A 32 22.09 -16.01 -4.15
C GLU A 32 21.54 -14.95 -3.20
N ALA A 33 20.75 -13.99 -3.72
CA ALA A 33 20.14 -12.96 -2.90
C ALA A 33 19.14 -13.54 -1.89
N LEU A 34 18.32 -14.51 -2.28
CA LEU A 34 17.44 -15.24 -1.34
C LEU A 34 18.23 -16.02 -0.30
N ALA A 35 19.29 -16.73 -0.70
CA ALA A 35 20.15 -17.47 0.24
C ALA A 35 20.80 -16.51 1.24
N LYS A 36 21.30 -15.35 0.79
CA LYS A 36 21.87 -14.33 1.67
C LYS A 36 20.82 -13.71 2.59
N SER A 37 19.62 -13.44 2.09
CA SER A 37 18.47 -12.99 2.89
C SER A 37 18.19 -13.97 4.03
N GLN A 38 18.14 -15.25 3.74
CA GLN A 38 17.92 -16.31 4.73
C GLN A 38 19.06 -16.38 5.76
N ALA A 39 20.32 -16.29 5.31
CA ALA A 39 21.49 -16.36 6.19
C ALA A 39 21.63 -15.14 7.12
N THR A 40 21.22 -13.95 6.67
CA THR A 40 21.39 -12.69 7.42
C THR A 40 20.15 -12.29 8.22
N GLY A 41 18.99 -12.91 7.98
CA GLY A 41 17.71 -12.51 8.56
C GLY A 41 17.14 -11.21 7.99
N LYS A 42 17.78 -10.59 6.99
CA LYS A 42 17.27 -9.40 6.29
C LYS A 42 16.34 -9.82 5.15
N LYS A 43 15.22 -9.12 4.95
CA LYS A 43 14.38 -9.34 3.77
C LYS A 43 15.11 -8.94 2.48
N LEU A 44 14.61 -9.42 1.34
CA LEU A 44 15.16 -9.09 0.03
C LEU A 44 14.37 -7.93 -0.59
N PHE A 45 15.06 -6.83 -0.94
CA PHE A 45 14.51 -5.74 -1.73
C PHE A 45 15.00 -5.85 -3.17
N ILE A 46 14.07 -5.82 -4.12
CA ILE A 46 14.37 -5.91 -5.56
C ILE A 46 13.83 -4.67 -6.26
N ASP A 47 14.71 -3.91 -6.92
CA ASP A 47 14.31 -2.94 -7.92
C ASP A 47 14.15 -3.65 -9.27
N CYS A 48 12.91 -3.82 -9.69
CA CYS A 48 12.54 -4.42 -10.97
C CYS A 48 12.44 -3.31 -12.03
N TYR A 49 13.38 -3.27 -12.97
CA TYR A 49 13.47 -2.21 -13.97
C TYR A 49 13.58 -2.76 -15.40
N THR A 50 13.56 -1.87 -16.40
CA THR A 50 14.00 -2.13 -17.77
C THR A 50 14.95 -1.03 -18.23
N LYS A 51 15.81 -1.32 -19.21
CA LYS A 51 16.79 -0.34 -19.77
C LYS A 51 16.12 0.90 -20.39
N THR A 52 14.88 0.77 -20.83
CA THR A 52 14.12 1.86 -21.46
C THR A 52 13.31 2.70 -20.47
N CYS A 53 13.17 2.24 -19.23
CA CYS A 53 12.37 2.89 -18.18
C CYS A 53 13.00 4.22 -17.72
N GLY A 54 12.41 5.35 -18.11
CA GLY A 54 12.83 6.68 -17.69
C GLY A 54 12.75 6.92 -16.19
N PRO A 55 11.60 6.65 -15.53
CA PRO A 55 11.48 6.75 -14.08
C PRO A 55 12.49 5.90 -13.31
N CYS A 56 12.82 4.68 -13.80
CA CYS A 56 13.83 3.83 -13.15
C CYS A 56 15.22 4.50 -13.16
N LYS A 57 15.61 5.08 -14.31
CA LYS A 57 16.87 5.83 -14.44
C LYS A 57 16.92 7.02 -13.49
N TYR A 58 15.78 7.68 -13.28
CA TYR A 58 15.68 8.77 -12.31
C TYR A 58 15.94 8.30 -10.90
N MET A 59 15.33 7.18 -10.49
CA MET A 59 15.53 6.59 -9.16
C MET A 59 17.00 6.25 -8.90
N VAL A 60 17.66 5.57 -9.86
CA VAL A 60 19.07 5.19 -9.78
C VAL A 60 19.98 6.42 -9.68
N LYS A 61 19.69 7.48 -10.43
CA LYS A 61 20.54 8.66 -10.51
C LYS A 61 20.36 9.62 -9.32
N PHE A 62 19.15 9.77 -8.80
CA PHE A 62 18.85 10.87 -7.88
C PHE A 62 18.27 10.44 -6.52
N ILE A 63 17.69 9.24 -6.41
CA ILE A 63 17.00 8.79 -5.19
C ILE A 63 17.82 7.76 -4.41
N PHE A 64 18.20 6.66 -5.05
CA PHE A 64 18.97 5.62 -4.37
C PHE A 64 20.34 6.08 -3.84
N PRO A 65 21.03 7.09 -4.43
CA PRO A 65 22.25 7.64 -3.87
C PRO A 65 22.07 8.48 -2.59
N LEU A 66 20.83 8.85 -2.23
CA LEU A 66 20.58 9.63 -1.04
C LEU A 66 20.93 8.84 0.23
N LYS A 67 21.52 9.55 1.19
CA LYS A 67 21.96 8.95 2.46
C LYS A 67 20.82 8.26 3.22
N GLU A 68 19.64 8.88 3.27
CA GLU A 68 18.45 8.31 3.90
C GLU A 68 18.02 6.97 3.26
N CYS A 69 18.17 6.82 1.93
CA CYS A 69 17.94 5.55 1.26
C CYS A 69 18.98 4.50 1.69
N GLY A 70 20.26 4.88 1.68
CA GLY A 70 21.34 4.00 2.16
C GLY A 70 21.13 3.55 3.60
N ASP A 71 20.88 4.47 4.51
CA ASP A 71 20.65 4.19 5.93
C ASP A 71 19.48 3.21 6.13
N TYR A 72 18.38 3.40 5.41
CA TYR A 72 17.20 2.57 5.56
C TYR A 72 17.35 1.22 4.86
N PHE A 73 17.68 1.21 3.57
CA PHE A 73 17.70 -0.02 2.78
C PHE A 73 18.84 -0.95 3.19
N ASN A 74 20.06 -0.44 3.39
CA ASN A 74 21.21 -1.26 3.75
C ASN A 74 21.07 -1.88 5.15
N SER A 75 20.37 -1.21 6.06
CA SER A 75 20.12 -1.71 7.41
C SER A 75 19.09 -2.83 7.44
N ASN A 76 18.07 -2.78 6.58
CA ASN A 76 16.88 -3.63 6.65
C ASN A 76 16.84 -4.74 5.60
N TYR A 77 17.55 -4.58 4.47
CA TYR A 77 17.39 -5.44 3.30
C TYR A 77 18.72 -5.90 2.72
N ILE A 78 18.69 -7.03 2.02
CA ILE A 78 19.60 -7.33 0.93
C ILE A 78 18.98 -6.68 -0.30
N CYS A 79 19.72 -5.81 -1.01
CA CYS A 79 19.18 -5.04 -2.13
C CYS A 79 19.81 -5.53 -3.43
N ILE A 80 18.98 -5.83 -4.43
CA ILE A 80 19.42 -6.14 -5.80
C ILE A 80 18.60 -5.33 -6.80
N MET A 81 19.21 -5.07 -7.97
CA MET A 81 18.52 -4.51 -9.13
C MET A 81 18.47 -5.58 -10.22
N LYS A 82 17.33 -5.74 -10.88
CA LYS A 82 17.16 -6.71 -11.96
C LYS A 82 16.47 -6.11 -13.16
N ASP A 83 17.10 -6.31 -14.31
CA ASP A 83 16.49 -5.99 -15.61
C ASP A 83 15.48 -7.08 -15.96
N MET A 84 14.22 -6.71 -16.06
CA MET A 84 13.11 -7.66 -16.30
C MET A 84 13.09 -8.21 -17.74
N GLU A 85 13.99 -7.71 -18.59
CA GLU A 85 14.14 -8.17 -19.97
C GLU A 85 15.39 -9.03 -20.17
N GLU A 86 16.23 -9.24 -19.13
CA GLU A 86 17.50 -9.98 -19.22
C GLU A 86 17.72 -10.94 -18.04
N GLY A 87 18.46 -12.01 -18.29
CA GLY A 87 18.94 -12.94 -17.27
C GLY A 87 17.84 -13.51 -16.40
N ASP A 88 18.09 -13.60 -15.09
CA ASP A 88 17.12 -14.06 -14.10
C ASP A 88 15.97 -13.07 -13.83
N GLY A 89 16.07 -11.86 -14.35
CA GLY A 89 14.98 -10.87 -14.30
C GLY A 89 13.74 -11.32 -15.08
N ILE A 90 13.91 -12.05 -16.19
CA ILE A 90 12.79 -12.62 -16.96
C ILE A 90 11.96 -13.58 -16.09
N ASP A 91 12.62 -14.47 -15.37
CA ASP A 91 11.96 -15.42 -14.48
C ASP A 91 11.28 -14.70 -13.29
N ILE A 92 11.91 -13.63 -12.75
CA ILE A 92 11.33 -12.79 -11.71
C ILE A 92 10.07 -12.09 -12.24
N ALA A 93 10.14 -11.49 -13.44
CA ALA A 93 9.01 -10.82 -14.05
C ALA A 93 7.81 -11.75 -14.23
N GLN A 94 8.06 -12.98 -14.70
CA GLN A 94 7.02 -13.99 -14.88
C GLN A 94 6.47 -14.47 -13.52
N LYS A 95 7.36 -14.82 -12.58
CA LYS A 95 6.98 -15.38 -11.26
C LYS A 95 6.10 -14.41 -10.46
N TYR A 96 6.43 -13.11 -10.50
CA TYR A 96 5.75 -12.08 -9.71
C TYR A 96 4.80 -11.22 -10.53
N ASP A 97 4.53 -11.58 -11.80
CA ASP A 97 3.64 -10.84 -12.72
C ASP A 97 3.97 -9.34 -12.78
N ILE A 98 5.25 -9.01 -13.08
CA ILE A 98 5.72 -7.63 -13.19
C ILE A 98 5.36 -7.08 -14.56
N ARG A 99 4.54 -6.01 -14.59
CA ARG A 99 4.03 -5.40 -15.83
C ARG A 99 4.25 -3.89 -15.90
N VAL A 100 4.67 -3.29 -14.80
CA VAL A 100 4.88 -1.84 -14.65
C VAL A 100 6.28 -1.58 -14.11
N TYR A 101 6.95 -0.54 -14.59
CA TYR A 101 8.31 -0.21 -14.16
C TYR A 101 8.43 1.26 -13.71
N PRO A 102 9.20 1.52 -12.61
CA PRO A 102 9.76 0.48 -11.73
C PRO A 102 8.70 -0.23 -10.91
N THR A 103 8.94 -1.50 -10.57
CA THR A 103 8.22 -2.20 -9.50
C THR A 103 9.22 -2.59 -8.43
N TYR A 104 8.89 -2.29 -7.17
CA TYR A 104 9.71 -2.68 -6.02
C TYR A 104 9.07 -3.85 -5.31
N LEU A 105 9.85 -4.93 -5.16
CA LEU A 105 9.45 -6.09 -4.39
C LEU A 105 10.23 -6.15 -3.08
N ILE A 106 9.53 -6.36 -1.98
CA ILE A 106 10.12 -6.79 -0.72
C ILE A 106 9.67 -8.23 -0.49
N LEU A 107 10.62 -9.14 -0.42
CA LEU A 107 10.35 -10.57 -0.28
C LEU A 107 10.79 -11.08 1.09
N ASN A 108 10.04 -12.04 1.60
CA ASN A 108 10.47 -12.88 2.70
C ASN A 108 11.60 -13.81 2.26
N HIS A 109 12.27 -14.48 3.22
CA HIS A 109 13.39 -15.38 2.98
C HIS A 109 13.05 -16.61 2.12
N ASP A 110 11.75 -16.96 2.04
CA ASP A 110 11.21 -18.05 1.22
C ASP A 110 10.82 -17.59 -0.20
N GLY A 111 11.01 -16.31 -0.51
CA GLY A 111 10.64 -15.72 -1.79
C GLY A 111 9.17 -15.35 -1.92
N THR A 112 8.37 -15.45 -0.86
CA THR A 112 6.98 -14.93 -0.86
C THR A 112 6.98 -13.41 -0.77
N VAL A 113 5.98 -12.76 -1.39
CA VAL A 113 5.87 -11.31 -1.39
C VAL A 113 5.48 -10.79 0.00
N TYR A 114 6.37 -10.00 0.60
CA TYR A 114 6.06 -9.26 1.82
C TYR A 114 5.39 -7.92 1.53
N CYS A 115 5.92 -7.15 0.57
CA CYS A 115 5.34 -5.90 0.10
C CYS A 115 5.68 -5.69 -1.37
N ARG A 116 4.81 -5.00 -2.11
CA ARG A 116 4.99 -4.67 -3.52
C ARG A 116 4.53 -3.24 -3.77
N LEU A 117 5.31 -2.50 -4.56
CA LEU A 117 4.97 -1.16 -5.03
C LEU A 117 5.09 -1.15 -6.57
N ASP A 118 3.96 -1.10 -7.25
CA ASP A 118 3.91 -0.97 -8.71
C ASP A 118 3.99 0.50 -9.12
N GLY A 119 4.88 0.83 -10.05
CA GLY A 119 5.08 2.20 -10.50
C GLY A 119 5.53 3.14 -9.37
N GLY A 120 6.21 2.61 -8.36
CA GLY A 120 6.53 3.28 -7.11
C GLY A 120 7.57 4.40 -7.16
N ALA A 121 8.04 4.81 -8.36
CA ALA A 121 9.00 5.91 -8.49
C ALA A 121 8.48 7.20 -7.87
N VAL A 122 9.42 8.01 -7.36
CA VAL A 122 9.16 9.40 -6.98
C VAL A 122 9.68 10.33 -8.07
N SER A 123 9.08 11.50 -8.20
CA SER A 123 9.39 12.46 -9.28
C SER A 123 10.37 13.57 -8.84
N SER A 124 10.71 13.61 -7.55
CA SER A 124 11.58 14.61 -6.96
C SER A 124 12.32 14.05 -5.75
N PRO A 125 13.58 14.44 -5.47
CA PRO A 125 14.27 14.13 -4.22
C PRO A 125 13.59 14.70 -2.98
N LYS A 126 12.63 15.62 -3.12
CA LYS A 126 11.81 16.14 -2.01
C LYS A 126 10.71 15.17 -1.58
N GLU A 127 10.35 14.22 -2.45
CA GLU A 127 9.44 13.13 -2.11
C GLU A 127 10.23 12.06 -1.34
N ASP A 128 9.83 11.79 -0.12
CA ASP A 128 10.50 10.80 0.72
C ASP A 128 10.16 9.38 0.25
N PHE A 129 11.06 8.78 -0.54
CA PHE A 129 10.91 7.41 -1.03
C PHE A 129 10.93 6.38 0.10
N VAL A 130 11.73 6.61 1.14
CA VAL A 130 11.77 5.73 2.31
C VAL A 130 10.42 5.73 3.03
N GLN A 131 9.81 6.92 3.19
CA GLN A 131 8.48 7.01 3.79
C GLN A 131 7.43 6.30 2.92
N LYS A 132 7.47 6.48 1.60
CA LYS A 132 6.59 5.78 0.66
C LYS A 132 6.68 4.26 0.79
N VAL A 133 7.88 3.71 0.97
CA VAL A 133 8.08 2.27 1.21
C VAL A 133 7.53 1.85 2.57
N LYS A 134 7.74 2.64 3.62
CA LYS A 134 7.18 2.38 4.96
C LYS A 134 5.65 2.36 4.94
N ASP A 135 5.04 3.33 4.28
CA ASP A 135 3.57 3.41 4.14
C ASP A 135 3.01 2.19 3.41
N ALA A 136 3.68 1.75 2.34
CA ALA A 136 3.28 0.54 1.62
C ALA A 136 3.40 -0.73 2.47
N ILE A 137 4.44 -0.82 3.30
CA ILE A 137 4.61 -1.92 4.25
C ILE A 137 3.50 -1.91 5.30
N GLU A 138 3.21 -0.74 5.88
CA GLU A 138 2.15 -0.57 6.88
C GLU A 138 0.79 -1.02 6.32
N LEU A 139 0.46 -0.57 5.10
CA LEU A 139 -0.76 -0.99 4.40
C LEU A 139 -0.77 -2.51 4.15
N ALA A 140 0.33 -3.09 3.68
CA ALA A 140 0.43 -4.52 3.42
C ALA A 140 0.26 -5.35 4.69
N GLU A 141 0.84 -4.90 5.82
CA GLU A 141 0.69 -5.57 7.12
C GLU A 141 -0.74 -5.48 7.65
N ALA A 142 -1.36 -4.31 7.56
CA ALA A 142 -2.74 -4.12 7.97
C ALA A 142 -3.69 -4.98 7.12
N ASN A 143 -3.47 -5.06 5.81
CA ASN A 143 -4.22 -5.94 4.91
C ASN A 143 -4.09 -7.42 5.31
N ARG A 144 -2.88 -7.88 5.67
CA ARG A 144 -2.67 -9.27 6.15
C ARG A 144 -3.38 -9.55 7.46
N LYS A 145 -3.30 -8.63 8.44
CA LYS A 145 -4.02 -8.77 9.73
C LYS A 145 -5.52 -8.86 9.50
N TYR A 146 -6.07 -8.00 8.65
CA TYR A 146 -7.49 -8.03 8.32
C TYR A 146 -7.89 -9.35 7.64
N SER A 147 -7.09 -9.82 6.68
CA SER A 147 -7.32 -11.09 5.98
C SER A 147 -7.19 -12.31 6.90
N ALA A 148 -6.35 -12.21 7.94
CA ALA A 148 -6.22 -13.22 8.99
C ALA A 148 -7.36 -13.18 10.02
N GLY A 149 -8.35 -12.29 9.88
CA GLY A 149 -9.53 -12.23 10.73
C GLY A 149 -9.47 -11.21 11.87
N ALA A 150 -8.47 -10.34 11.94
CA ALA A 150 -8.46 -9.27 12.94
C ALA A 150 -9.65 -8.32 12.73
N ARG A 151 -10.48 -8.16 13.79
CA ARG A 151 -11.72 -7.37 13.76
C ARG A 151 -11.94 -6.56 15.05
N ASP A 152 -10.95 -6.52 15.94
CA ASP A 152 -11.09 -5.70 17.15
C ASP A 152 -11.18 -4.20 16.79
N ARG A 153 -11.90 -3.46 17.65
CA ARG A 153 -12.24 -2.04 17.39
C ARG A 153 -10.99 -1.15 17.23
N SER A 154 -9.95 -1.42 17.98
CA SER A 154 -8.71 -0.62 17.92
C SER A 154 -7.99 -0.82 16.60
N PHE A 155 -7.85 -2.06 16.17
CA PHE A 155 -7.29 -2.41 14.86
C PHE A 155 -8.09 -1.81 13.71
N LEU A 156 -9.43 -2.01 13.71
CA LEU A 156 -10.29 -1.49 12.63
C LEU A 156 -10.21 0.04 12.52
N LYS A 157 -10.17 0.76 13.65
CA LYS A 157 -10.02 2.21 13.66
C LYS A 157 -8.70 2.65 12.99
N GLU A 158 -7.60 1.98 13.29
CA GLU A 158 -6.30 2.29 12.70
C GLU A 158 -6.24 1.88 11.22
N TYR A 159 -6.75 0.70 10.88
CA TYR A 159 -6.80 0.21 9.51
C TYR A 159 -7.62 1.14 8.60
N ILE A 160 -8.76 1.65 9.06
CA ILE A 160 -9.57 2.64 8.33
C ILE A 160 -8.77 3.92 8.06
N LYS A 161 -7.95 4.39 9.01
CA LYS A 161 -7.09 5.56 8.78
C LYS A 161 -6.04 5.31 7.70
N ILE A 162 -5.37 4.16 7.73
CA ILE A 162 -4.41 3.75 6.73
C ILE A 162 -5.07 3.69 5.35
N LEU A 163 -6.21 3.01 5.24
CA LEU A 163 -6.94 2.87 3.98
C LEU A 163 -7.44 4.20 3.42
N ARG A 164 -7.85 5.13 4.27
CA ARG A 164 -8.33 6.47 3.85
C ARG A 164 -7.27 7.23 3.08
N VAL A 165 -6.00 7.05 3.45
CA VAL A 165 -4.87 7.71 2.80
C VAL A 165 -4.41 6.94 1.57
N HIS A 166 -4.31 5.60 1.66
CA HIS A 166 -3.56 4.80 0.71
C HIS A 166 -4.43 3.95 -0.23
N ASP A 167 -5.65 3.54 0.18
CA ASP A 167 -6.53 2.68 -0.63
C ASP A 167 -8.01 2.94 -0.39
N LYS A 168 -8.53 3.97 -1.02
CA LYS A 168 -9.95 4.35 -0.91
C LYS A 168 -10.90 3.26 -1.40
N LYS A 169 -10.49 2.46 -2.40
CA LYS A 169 -11.33 1.36 -2.90
C LYS A 169 -11.47 0.26 -1.84
N ARG A 170 -10.35 -0.14 -1.24
CA ARG A 170 -10.34 -1.11 -0.15
C ARG A 170 -11.07 -0.60 1.08
N LEU A 171 -10.96 0.70 1.38
CA LEU A 171 -11.72 1.35 2.45
C LEU A 171 -13.23 1.08 2.31
N GLN A 172 -13.79 1.33 1.12
CA GLN A 172 -15.22 1.11 0.86
C GLN A 172 -15.63 -0.35 1.10
N THR A 173 -14.79 -1.30 0.66
CA THR A 173 -15.02 -2.73 0.88
C THR A 173 -15.01 -3.08 2.37
N VAL A 174 -13.95 -2.69 3.07
CA VAL A 174 -13.78 -2.98 4.51
C VAL A 174 -14.90 -2.36 5.35
N MET A 175 -15.28 -1.12 5.05
CA MET A 175 -16.41 -0.47 5.71
C MET A 175 -17.71 -1.23 5.46
N SER A 176 -17.98 -1.63 4.22
CA SER A 176 -19.17 -2.41 3.91
C SER A 176 -19.21 -3.75 4.65
N GLU A 177 -18.10 -4.52 4.60
CA GLU A 177 -17.98 -5.82 5.27
C GLU A 177 -18.15 -5.74 6.78
N THR A 178 -17.66 -4.67 7.42
CA THR A 178 -17.69 -4.53 8.87
C THR A 178 -18.94 -3.85 9.38
N MET A 179 -19.44 -2.84 8.70
CA MET A 179 -20.56 -2.03 9.18
C MET A 179 -21.92 -2.69 8.96
N ILE A 180 -22.14 -3.37 7.83
CA ILE A 180 -23.41 -4.07 7.58
C ILE A 180 -23.73 -5.09 8.69
N GLN A 181 -22.70 -5.75 9.22
CA GLN A 181 -22.86 -6.71 10.33
C GLN A 181 -23.34 -6.09 11.64
N LEU A 182 -23.20 -4.78 11.82
CA LEU A 182 -23.66 -4.07 13.03
C LEU A 182 -25.18 -3.94 13.08
N GLY A 183 -25.86 -3.96 11.91
CA GLY A 183 -27.28 -3.72 11.80
C GLY A 183 -27.66 -2.24 11.86
N VAL A 184 -28.90 -1.90 11.44
CA VAL A 184 -29.34 -0.50 11.27
C VAL A 184 -29.25 0.30 12.54
N ASP A 185 -29.64 -0.25 13.69
CA ASP A 185 -29.64 0.46 14.97
C ASP A 185 -28.25 1.01 15.31
N LYS A 186 -27.22 0.17 15.18
CA LYS A 186 -25.83 0.57 15.41
C LYS A 186 -25.29 1.54 14.33
N LEU A 187 -25.72 1.36 13.10
CA LEU A 187 -25.34 2.27 12.02
C LEU A 187 -25.93 3.68 12.19
N CYS A 188 -27.04 3.81 12.91
CA CYS A 188 -27.64 5.10 13.24
C CYS A 188 -26.97 5.81 14.44
N GLU A 189 -26.07 5.16 15.19
CA GLU A 189 -25.30 5.85 16.22
C GLU A 189 -24.45 6.98 15.59
N PRO A 190 -24.34 8.15 16.25
CA PRO A 190 -23.75 9.35 15.65
C PRO A 190 -22.36 9.16 15.04
N GLU A 191 -21.51 8.35 15.68
CA GLU A 191 -20.15 8.04 15.22
C GLU A 191 -20.18 7.24 13.90
N ASN A 192 -21.02 6.19 13.84
CA ASN A 192 -21.14 5.33 12.66
C ASN A 192 -21.83 6.03 11.50
N TRP A 193 -22.89 6.81 11.81
CA TRP A 193 -23.59 7.59 10.80
C TRP A 193 -22.68 8.67 10.18
N THR A 194 -21.84 9.30 10.98
CA THR A 194 -20.85 10.25 10.49
C THR A 194 -19.88 9.58 9.50
N LEU A 195 -19.41 8.36 9.81
CA LEU A 195 -18.56 7.58 8.88
C LEU A 195 -19.31 7.28 7.57
N ILE A 196 -20.56 6.86 7.64
CA ILE A 196 -21.40 6.61 6.43
C ILE A 196 -21.50 7.89 5.61
N LYS A 197 -21.77 9.03 6.22
CA LYS A 197 -21.89 10.31 5.51
C LYS A 197 -20.61 10.75 4.82
N THR A 198 -19.46 10.53 5.45
CA THR A 198 -18.17 11.02 4.94
C THR A 198 -17.50 10.07 3.96
N GLU A 199 -17.60 8.76 4.19
CA GLU A 199 -16.81 7.79 3.44
C GLU A 199 -17.59 7.07 2.33
N ILE A 200 -18.93 6.96 2.43
CA ILE A 200 -19.73 6.26 1.42
C ILE A 200 -20.18 7.26 0.34
N ASN A 201 -19.54 7.20 -0.81
CA ASN A 201 -19.77 8.10 -1.93
C ASN A 201 -19.87 7.40 -3.29
N ASN A 202 -20.09 6.08 -3.29
CA ASN A 202 -20.20 5.26 -4.49
C ASN A 202 -21.43 4.36 -4.39
N VAL A 203 -22.31 4.42 -5.42
CA VAL A 203 -23.55 3.64 -5.51
C VAL A 203 -23.32 2.12 -5.55
N ASP A 204 -22.17 1.66 -6.01
CA ASP A 204 -21.85 0.25 -6.12
C ASP A 204 -21.38 -0.39 -4.81
N THR A 205 -21.20 0.41 -3.74
CA THR A 205 -20.75 -0.15 -2.45
C THR A 205 -21.90 -0.94 -1.78
N PRO A 206 -21.60 -2.13 -1.22
CA PRO A 206 -22.61 -2.90 -0.51
C PRO A 206 -23.28 -2.11 0.62
N LEU A 207 -22.54 -1.26 1.33
CA LEU A 207 -23.11 -0.46 2.41
C LEU A 207 -24.08 0.62 1.92
N PHE A 208 -23.85 1.23 0.74
CA PHE A 208 -24.81 2.14 0.16
C PHE A 208 -26.10 1.43 -0.25
N ARG A 209 -25.99 0.27 -0.89
CA ARG A 209 -27.16 -0.56 -1.23
C ARG A 209 -27.94 -0.97 0.01
N TYR A 210 -27.24 -1.40 1.07
CA TYR A 210 -27.87 -1.71 2.36
C TYR A 210 -28.62 -0.49 2.96
N LEU A 211 -28.05 0.72 2.84
CA LEU A 211 -28.74 1.95 3.25
C LEU A 211 -30.03 2.18 2.46
N VAL A 212 -29.98 2.04 1.12
CA VAL A 212 -31.15 2.22 0.24
C VAL A 212 -32.24 1.20 0.53
N GLU A 213 -31.90 -0.08 0.63
CA GLU A 213 -32.81 -1.19 0.94
C GLU A 213 -33.50 -1.02 2.30
N ASN A 214 -32.77 -0.53 3.28
CA ASN A 214 -33.27 -0.33 4.65
C ASN A 214 -33.66 1.13 4.95
N ARG A 215 -33.86 1.98 3.93
CA ARG A 215 -34.09 3.43 4.09
C ARG A 215 -35.21 3.78 5.06
N ALA A 216 -36.31 3.00 5.06
CA ALA A 216 -37.44 3.24 5.96
C ALA A 216 -37.05 3.05 7.44
N THR A 217 -36.19 2.08 7.74
CA THR A 217 -35.69 1.82 9.09
C THR A 217 -34.69 2.90 9.51
N PHE A 218 -33.75 3.26 8.62
CA PHE A 218 -32.83 4.39 8.89
C PHE A 218 -33.61 5.69 9.14
N SER A 219 -34.65 5.98 8.34
CA SER A 219 -35.48 7.19 8.49
C SER A 219 -36.22 7.26 9.82
N LYS A 220 -36.59 6.13 10.41
CA LYS A 220 -37.20 6.10 11.76
C LYS A 220 -36.25 6.53 12.85
N HIS A 221 -34.94 6.27 12.70
CA HIS A 221 -33.92 6.60 13.70
C HIS A 221 -33.33 7.99 13.49
N LEU A 222 -33.10 8.39 12.24
CA LEU A 222 -32.34 9.60 11.86
C LEU A 222 -33.20 10.74 11.32
N GLY A 223 -34.46 10.46 10.98
CA GLY A 223 -35.34 11.35 10.23
C GLY A 223 -35.24 11.14 8.71
N GLN A 224 -36.37 11.30 8.02
CA GLN A 224 -36.47 11.05 6.59
C GLN A 224 -35.52 11.94 5.77
N GLN A 225 -35.49 13.24 6.07
CA GLN A 225 -34.69 14.19 5.31
C GLN A 225 -33.19 13.87 5.35
N GLU A 226 -32.66 13.53 6.52
CA GLU A 226 -31.22 13.20 6.71
C GLU A 226 -30.81 12.00 5.83
N VAL A 227 -31.66 10.96 5.77
CA VAL A 227 -31.38 9.76 4.98
C VAL A 227 -31.51 10.03 3.49
N GLU A 228 -32.53 10.74 3.07
CA GLU A 228 -32.75 11.11 1.67
C GLU A 228 -31.65 12.03 1.15
N ASP A 229 -31.21 13.02 1.93
CA ASP A 229 -30.10 13.92 1.56
C ASP A 229 -28.81 13.12 1.31
N LYS A 230 -28.54 12.12 2.16
CA LYS A 230 -27.37 11.24 1.94
C LYS A 230 -27.51 10.42 0.66
N ILE A 231 -28.63 9.80 0.42
CA ILE A 231 -28.89 8.99 -0.78
C ILE A 231 -28.78 9.87 -2.04
N ILE A 232 -29.43 11.01 -2.05
CA ILE A 232 -29.38 11.96 -3.17
C ILE A 232 -27.95 12.46 -3.42
N SER A 233 -27.18 12.73 -2.38
CA SER A 233 -25.80 13.19 -2.52
C SER A 233 -24.92 12.17 -3.26
N VAL A 234 -25.07 10.86 -2.97
CA VAL A 234 -24.30 9.80 -3.63
C VAL A 234 -24.71 9.62 -5.09
N TYR A 235 -26.01 9.62 -5.39
CA TYR A 235 -26.48 9.55 -6.77
C TYR A 235 -26.08 10.79 -7.59
N SER A 236 -26.11 11.97 -6.98
CA SER A 236 -25.70 13.22 -7.66
C SER A 236 -24.21 13.21 -8.02
N GLU A 237 -23.36 12.66 -7.16
CA GLU A 237 -21.93 12.49 -7.45
C GLU A 237 -21.71 11.50 -8.58
N GLU A 238 -22.41 10.36 -8.57
CA GLU A 238 -22.36 9.38 -9.65
C GLU A 238 -22.77 10.00 -10.98
N PHE A 239 -23.89 10.74 -11.00
CA PHE A 239 -24.34 11.46 -12.19
C PHE A 239 -23.29 12.44 -12.72
N ARG A 240 -22.66 13.19 -11.83
CA ARG A 240 -21.60 14.15 -12.19
C ARG A 240 -20.40 13.43 -12.85
N VAL A 241 -19.98 12.31 -12.29
CA VAL A 241 -18.86 11.48 -12.82
C VAL A 241 -19.21 10.91 -14.19
N LEU A 242 -20.38 10.29 -14.35
CA LEU A 242 -20.84 9.71 -15.62
C LEU A 242 -20.90 10.75 -16.72
N LYS A 243 -21.43 11.95 -16.40
CA LYS A 243 -21.50 13.08 -17.34
C LYS A 243 -20.09 13.55 -17.79
N MET A 244 -19.14 13.61 -16.86
CA MET A 244 -17.73 13.95 -17.19
C MET A 244 -17.07 12.92 -18.08
N MET A 245 -17.42 11.64 -17.93
CA MET A 245 -16.89 10.53 -18.73
C MET A 245 -17.61 10.34 -20.06
N GLY A 246 -18.68 11.09 -20.34
CA GLY A 246 -19.50 10.95 -21.54
C GLY A 246 -20.30 9.64 -21.58
N ILE A 247 -20.57 9.04 -20.44
CA ILE A 247 -21.32 7.79 -20.30
C ILE A 247 -22.82 8.09 -20.22
N ASP A 248 -23.63 7.28 -20.94
CA ASP A 248 -25.06 7.39 -20.94
C ASP A 248 -25.66 7.06 -19.56
N PHE A 249 -26.23 8.09 -18.94
CA PHE A 249 -26.85 7.99 -17.64
C PHE A 249 -28.12 7.11 -17.64
N ASP A 250 -28.95 7.19 -18.69
CA ASP A 250 -30.20 6.44 -18.74
C ASP A 250 -29.94 4.94 -18.79
N LYS A 251 -28.87 4.51 -19.49
CA LYS A 251 -28.44 3.12 -19.49
C LYS A 251 -28.00 2.70 -18.08
N ARG A 252 -27.19 3.51 -17.40
CA ARG A 252 -26.71 3.22 -16.04
C ARG A 252 -27.87 3.15 -15.03
N MET A 253 -28.83 4.05 -15.13
CA MET A 253 -30.04 4.03 -14.27
C MET A 253 -30.95 2.84 -14.56
N THR A 254 -31.02 2.38 -15.79
CA THR A 254 -31.76 1.17 -16.15
C THR A 254 -31.12 -0.08 -15.53
N ASP A 255 -29.78 -0.18 -15.58
CA ASP A 255 -29.03 -1.25 -14.98
C ASP A 255 -29.21 -1.29 -13.45
N LEU A 256 -29.22 -0.14 -12.78
CA LEU A 256 -29.49 -0.02 -11.34
C LEU A 256 -30.93 -0.42 -10.98
N LYS A 257 -31.92 0.05 -11.74
CA LYS A 257 -33.34 -0.33 -11.54
C LYS A 257 -33.59 -1.81 -11.80
N GLN A 258 -32.89 -2.41 -12.75
CA GLN A 258 -32.96 -3.84 -12.99
C GLN A 258 -32.39 -4.63 -11.82
N PHE A 259 -31.22 -4.19 -11.30
CA PHE A 259 -30.63 -4.77 -10.09
C PHE A 259 -31.58 -4.72 -8.88
N GLU A 260 -32.28 -3.58 -8.67
CA GLU A 260 -33.28 -3.40 -7.59
C GLU A 260 -34.50 -4.29 -7.74
N LYS A 261 -34.80 -4.77 -8.95
CA LYS A 261 -35.95 -5.68 -9.20
C LYS A 261 -35.57 -7.15 -9.03
N ASP A 262 -34.29 -7.48 -9.26
CA ASP A 262 -33.83 -8.86 -9.27
C ASP A 262 -33.37 -9.33 -7.87
N HIS A 263 -33.38 -8.43 -6.89
CA HIS A 263 -32.98 -8.65 -5.48
C HIS A 263 -33.98 -8.02 -4.52
#